data_aa9211b882660ac2102a96d9708bf514
#
_entry.id   aa9211b882660ac2102a96d9708bf514
#
_cell.length_a   1.000
_cell.length_b   1.000
_cell.length_c   1.000
_cell.angle_alpha   90.00
_cell.angle_beta   90.00
_cell.angle_gamma   90.00
#
_symmetry.space_group_name_H-M   'P 1'
#
loop_
_entity.id
_entity.type
_entity.pdbx_description
1 polymer ?
#
loop_
_entity_poly.entity_id
_entity_poly.type
_entity_poly.pdbx_seq_one_letter_code
_entity_poly.pdbx_strand_id
1 'polypeptide(L)'
;MADEEPDQEQLETQMETATNAIRATVQRLLREGEVHPQIVVMAATRVAGGLGAAAALASGQDIEGLLDDLAEALRQAGREHLEMLQAELEALPVAGNA
;
A
#
# COMPACT_ATOMS: atom_id res chain seq x y z
N MET A 1 -12.12 -27.35 9.69
CA MET A 1 -12.33 -27.27 8.27
C MET A 1 -11.38 -26.31 7.63
N ALA A 2 -10.62 -26.83 6.74
CA ALA A 2 -9.63 -26.03 6.06
C ALA A 2 -10.25 -24.97 5.15
N ASP A 3 -11.52 -25.09 4.90
CA ASP A 3 -12.21 -24.26 3.93
C ASP A 3 -12.92 -23.06 4.53
N GLU A 4 -12.71 -22.83 5.81
CA GLU A 4 -13.35 -21.68 6.42
C GLU A 4 -12.72 -20.40 5.87
N GLU A 5 -13.56 -19.59 5.26
CA GLU A 5 -13.12 -18.29 4.83
C GLU A 5 -12.98 -17.39 6.04
N PRO A 6 -11.95 -16.55 6.09
CA PRO A 6 -11.83 -15.60 7.19
C PRO A 6 -13.05 -14.66 7.18
N ASP A 7 -13.53 -14.31 8.35
CA ASP A 7 -14.59 -13.31 8.41
C ASP A 7 -14.01 -11.91 8.18
N GLN A 8 -14.89 -10.93 8.10
CA GLN A 8 -14.47 -9.58 7.78
C GLN A 8 -13.52 -9.01 8.81
N GLU A 9 -13.74 -9.31 10.08
CA GLU A 9 -12.85 -8.85 11.15
C GLU A 9 -11.45 -9.42 11.00
N GLN A 10 -11.35 -10.70 10.64
CA GLN A 10 -10.06 -11.33 10.39
C GLN A 10 -9.35 -10.71 9.20
N LEU A 11 -10.10 -10.42 8.15
CA LEU A 11 -9.53 -9.77 6.96
C LEU A 11 -9.01 -8.37 7.28
N GLU A 12 -9.76 -7.61 8.06
CA GLU A 12 -9.33 -6.28 8.48
C GLU A 12 -8.06 -6.34 9.33
N THR A 13 -8.00 -7.29 10.24
CA THR A 13 -6.83 -7.49 11.10
C THR A 13 -5.62 -7.87 10.27
N GLN A 14 -5.79 -8.77 9.30
CA GLN A 14 -4.71 -9.18 8.40
C GLN A 14 -4.24 -8.02 7.54
N MET A 15 -5.17 -7.22 7.04
CA MET A 15 -4.83 -6.05 6.24
C MET A 15 -4.02 -5.06 7.05
N GLU A 16 -4.44 -4.80 8.27
CA GLU A 16 -3.72 -3.88 9.15
C GLU A 16 -2.33 -4.39 9.48
N THR A 17 -2.22 -5.68 9.80
CA THR A 17 -0.94 -6.30 10.11
C THR A 17 0.02 -6.21 8.94
N ALA A 18 -0.46 -6.57 7.76
CA ALA A 18 0.36 -6.52 6.54
C ALA A 18 0.76 -5.09 6.19
N THR A 19 -0.19 -4.16 6.27
CA THR A 19 0.07 -2.75 5.98
C THR A 19 1.14 -2.19 6.90
N ASN A 20 1.03 -2.48 8.18
CA ASN A 20 2.00 -1.99 9.17
C ASN A 20 3.39 -2.57 8.94
N ALA A 21 3.48 -3.84 8.59
CA ALA A 21 4.75 -4.49 8.31
C ALA A 21 5.43 -3.89 7.08
N ILE A 22 4.67 -3.69 6.01
CA ILE A 22 5.19 -3.09 4.79
C ILE A 22 5.62 -1.66 5.04
N ARG A 23 4.80 -0.90 5.75
CA ARG A 23 5.13 0.50 6.08
C ARG A 23 6.41 0.59 6.90
N ALA A 24 6.57 -0.29 7.89
CA ALA A 24 7.78 -0.31 8.71
C ALA A 24 9.03 -0.58 7.87
N THR A 25 8.93 -1.51 6.92
CA THR A 25 10.03 -1.83 6.02
C THR A 25 10.39 -0.64 5.14
N VAL A 26 9.39 0.01 4.58
CA VAL A 26 9.59 1.19 3.74
C VAL A 26 10.24 2.33 4.54
N GLN A 27 9.72 2.58 5.73
CA GLN A 27 10.27 3.63 6.59
C GLN A 27 11.72 3.36 6.95
N ARG A 28 12.07 2.12 7.20
CA ARG A 28 13.45 1.73 7.48
C ARG A 28 14.35 2.03 6.30
N LEU A 29 13.93 1.63 5.09
CA LEU A 29 14.71 1.87 3.88
C LEU A 29 14.95 3.36 3.65
N LEU A 30 13.92 4.17 3.88
CA LEU A 30 14.03 5.61 3.71
C LEU A 30 14.93 6.25 4.77
N ARG A 31 14.83 5.79 6.02
CA ARG A 31 15.67 6.33 7.09
C ARG A 31 17.14 6.01 6.90
N GLU A 32 17.45 4.81 6.44
CA GLU A 32 18.82 4.41 6.20
C GLU A 32 19.45 5.13 5.01
N GLY A 33 18.60 5.75 4.19
CA GLY A 33 19.09 6.56 3.08
C GLY A 33 19.76 5.79 1.97
N GLU A 34 19.65 4.48 1.98
CA GLU A 34 20.29 3.64 0.96
C GLU A 34 19.51 3.60 -0.35
N VAL A 35 18.21 3.92 -0.28
CA VAL A 35 17.34 3.82 -1.43
C VAL A 35 16.58 5.14 -1.59
N HIS A 36 16.61 5.67 -2.81
CA HIS A 36 15.87 6.88 -3.12
C HIS A 36 14.35 6.62 -3.00
N PRO A 37 13.58 7.60 -2.46
CA PRO A 37 12.13 7.40 -2.30
C PRO A 37 11.40 6.96 -3.57
N GLN A 38 11.76 7.51 -4.73
CA GLN A 38 11.12 7.10 -5.98
C GLN A 38 11.38 5.64 -6.32
N ILE A 39 12.57 5.15 -5.98
CA ILE A 39 12.91 3.74 -6.21
C ILE A 39 12.08 2.84 -5.29
N VAL A 40 11.84 3.27 -4.06
CA VAL A 40 10.98 2.53 -3.14
C VAL A 40 9.57 2.40 -3.71
N VAL A 41 9.02 3.48 -4.26
CA VAL A 41 7.69 3.46 -4.87
C VAL A 41 7.66 2.51 -6.07
N MET A 42 8.67 2.58 -6.93
CA MET A 42 8.74 1.70 -8.10
C MET A 42 8.88 0.24 -7.70
N ALA A 43 9.69 -0.03 -6.69
CA ALA A 43 9.88 -1.39 -6.19
C ALA A 43 8.58 -1.94 -5.60
N ALA A 44 7.87 -1.12 -4.81
CA ALA A 44 6.59 -1.52 -4.23
C ALA A 44 5.57 -1.85 -5.33
N THR A 45 5.52 -1.02 -6.37
CA THR A 45 4.64 -1.25 -7.51
C THR A 45 4.96 -2.56 -8.21
N ARG A 46 6.25 -2.83 -8.40
CA ARG A 46 6.71 -4.05 -9.05
C ARG A 46 6.33 -5.30 -8.23
N VAL A 47 6.50 -5.23 -6.92
CA VAL A 47 6.13 -6.33 -6.04
C VAL A 47 4.62 -6.54 -6.05
N ALA A 48 3.85 -5.47 -5.97
CA ALA A 48 2.39 -5.56 -5.99
C ALA A 48 1.90 -6.19 -7.30
N GLY A 49 2.46 -5.75 -8.43
CA GLY A 49 2.10 -6.31 -9.74
C GLY A 49 2.45 -7.79 -9.84
N GLY A 50 3.62 -8.17 -9.36
CA GLY A 50 4.04 -9.57 -9.38
C GLY A 50 3.17 -10.46 -8.52
N LEU A 51 2.83 -10.01 -7.32
CA LEU A 51 1.94 -10.74 -6.44
C LEU A 51 0.53 -10.84 -7.02
N GLY A 52 0.06 -9.75 -7.65
CA GLY A 52 -1.24 -9.76 -8.32
C GLY A 52 -1.28 -10.77 -9.46
N ALA A 53 -0.24 -10.81 -10.26
CA ALA A 53 -0.15 -11.78 -11.37
C ALA A 53 -0.15 -13.21 -10.84
N ALA A 54 0.60 -13.48 -9.78
CA ALA A 54 0.64 -14.80 -9.16
C ALA A 54 -0.73 -15.21 -8.62
N ALA A 55 -1.42 -14.27 -7.96
CA ALA A 55 -2.75 -14.51 -7.43
C ALA A 55 -3.75 -14.81 -8.54
N ALA A 56 -3.69 -14.07 -9.64
CA ALA A 56 -4.57 -14.28 -10.79
C ALA A 56 -4.37 -15.66 -11.39
N LEU A 57 -3.10 -16.07 -11.56
CA LEU A 57 -2.80 -17.40 -12.08
C LEU A 57 -3.31 -18.50 -11.16
N ALA A 58 -3.11 -18.34 -9.86
CA ALA A 58 -3.52 -19.35 -8.89
C ALA A 58 -5.04 -19.50 -8.82
N SER A 59 -5.77 -18.41 -8.98
CA SER A 59 -7.23 -18.41 -8.85
C SER A 59 -7.97 -18.55 -10.17
N GLY A 60 -7.26 -18.50 -11.30
CA GLY A 60 -7.89 -18.54 -12.61
C GLY A 60 -8.62 -17.25 -12.98
N GLN A 61 -8.33 -16.17 -12.28
CA GLN A 61 -8.93 -14.88 -12.59
C GLN A 61 -8.30 -14.24 -13.81
N ASP A 62 -9.05 -13.36 -14.45
CA ASP A 62 -8.53 -12.55 -15.54
C ASP A 62 -7.50 -11.56 -14.99
N ILE A 63 -6.27 -11.68 -15.49
CA ILE A 63 -5.18 -10.84 -15.00
C ILE A 63 -5.38 -9.37 -15.33
N GLU A 64 -5.93 -9.06 -16.51
CA GLU A 64 -6.17 -7.66 -16.89
C GLU A 64 -7.19 -7.01 -15.97
N GLY A 65 -8.27 -7.71 -15.65
CA GLY A 65 -9.27 -7.21 -14.72
C GLY A 65 -8.69 -7.00 -13.34
N LEU A 66 -7.87 -7.93 -12.87
CA LEU A 66 -7.22 -7.78 -11.57
C LEU A 66 -6.28 -6.58 -11.54
N LEU A 67 -5.49 -6.40 -12.60
CA LEU A 67 -4.58 -5.26 -12.68
C LEU A 67 -5.33 -3.92 -12.70
N ASP A 68 -6.47 -3.88 -13.39
CA ASP A 68 -7.31 -2.69 -13.40
C ASP A 68 -7.84 -2.37 -12.01
N ASP A 69 -8.27 -3.39 -11.28
CA ASP A 69 -8.74 -3.23 -9.91
C ASP A 69 -7.62 -2.73 -8.99
N LEU A 70 -6.42 -3.28 -9.14
CA LEU A 70 -5.26 -2.84 -8.36
C LEU A 70 -4.89 -1.40 -8.68
N ALA A 71 -4.94 -1.02 -9.94
CA ALA A 71 -4.64 0.34 -10.35
C ALA A 71 -5.64 1.33 -9.75
N GLU A 72 -6.92 0.96 -9.73
CA GLU A 72 -7.94 1.80 -9.12
C GLU A 72 -7.76 1.90 -7.61
N ALA A 73 -7.45 0.79 -6.96
CA ALA A 73 -7.19 0.78 -5.53
C ALA A 73 -5.99 1.67 -5.20
N LEU A 74 -4.95 1.62 -6.05
CA LEU A 74 -3.77 2.45 -5.86
C LEU A 74 -4.11 3.94 -5.98
N ARG A 75 -4.92 4.32 -6.98
CA ARG A 75 -5.34 5.70 -7.15
C ARG A 75 -6.13 6.20 -5.96
N GLN A 76 -7.07 5.39 -5.50
CA GLN A 76 -7.91 5.74 -4.37
C GLN A 76 -7.08 5.92 -3.11
N ALA A 77 -6.20 4.97 -2.83
CA ALA A 77 -5.32 5.05 -1.66
C ALA A 77 -4.43 6.29 -1.72
N GLY A 78 -3.91 6.60 -2.90
CA GLY A 78 -3.08 7.78 -3.09
C GLY A 78 -3.82 9.08 -2.83
N ARG A 79 -5.05 9.17 -3.33
CA ARG A 79 -5.89 10.36 -3.11
C ARG A 79 -6.22 10.56 -1.64
N GLU A 80 -6.65 9.49 -0.98
CA GLU A 80 -6.98 9.55 0.43
C GLU A 80 -5.79 9.96 1.27
N HIS A 81 -4.64 9.39 0.95
CA HIS A 81 -3.41 9.70 1.68
C HIS A 81 -2.97 11.15 1.44
N LEU A 82 -3.11 11.62 0.21
CA LEU A 82 -2.76 12.99 -0.14
C LEU A 82 -3.62 13.98 0.65
N GLU A 83 -4.93 13.74 0.71
CA GLU A 83 -5.83 14.60 1.48
C GLU A 83 -5.43 14.64 2.95
N MET A 84 -5.08 13.49 3.51
CA MET A 84 -4.66 13.40 4.89
C MET A 84 -3.36 14.18 5.13
N LEU A 85 -2.40 14.04 4.24
CA LEU A 85 -1.12 14.75 4.34
C LEU A 85 -1.31 16.25 4.18
N GLN A 86 -2.17 16.67 3.26
CA GLN A 86 -2.46 18.09 3.09
C GLN A 86 -3.10 18.67 4.34
N ALA A 87 -4.03 17.95 4.96
CA ALA A 87 -4.66 18.39 6.19
C ALA A 87 -3.64 18.52 7.32
N GLU A 88 -2.72 17.56 7.41
CA GLU A 88 -1.65 17.61 8.41
C GLU A 88 -0.73 18.80 8.21
N LEU A 89 -0.38 19.08 6.96
CA LEU A 89 0.47 20.22 6.64
C LEU A 89 -0.21 21.54 6.99
N GLU A 90 -1.51 21.65 6.71
CA GLU A 90 -2.28 22.85 7.06
C GLU A 90 -2.41 23.05 8.56
N ALA A 91 -2.43 21.94 9.31
CA ALA A 91 -2.55 21.99 10.77
C ALA A 91 -1.24 22.29 11.46
N LEU A 92 -0.11 22.18 10.77
CA LEU A 92 1.19 22.46 11.38
C LEU A 92 1.34 23.94 11.67
N PRO A 93 1.96 24.30 12.80
CA PRO A 93 2.31 25.68 13.04
C PRO A 93 3.22 26.19 11.92
N VAL A 94 3.06 27.44 11.55
CA VAL A 94 3.90 28.04 10.53
C VAL A 94 5.28 28.26 11.12
N ALA A 95 6.15 27.30 10.92
CA ALA A 95 7.51 27.38 11.41
C ALA A 95 8.24 28.48 10.65
N GLY A 96 9.12 29.15 11.30
CA GLY A 96 9.88 30.19 10.65
C GLY A 96 9.15 31.51 10.54
N ASN A 97 7.96 31.56 11.04
CA ASN A 97 7.27 32.81 11.20
C ASN A 97 7.90 33.66 12.25
N ALA A 98 8.82 33.10 12.81
CA ALA A 98 9.53 33.81 13.86
C ALA A 98 10.29 34.97 13.28
#